data_116833944d8be77bff7d552fe684f5be
#
_entry.id   116833944d8be77bff7d552fe684f5be
#
_cell.length_a   1.000
_cell.length_b   1.000
_cell.length_c   1.000
_cell.angle_alpha   90.00
_cell.angle_beta   90.00
_cell.angle_gamma   90.00
#
_symmetry.space_group_name_H-M   'P 1'
#
loop_
_entity.id
_entity.type
_entity.pdbx_description
1 polymer ?
#
loop_
_entity_poly.entity_id
_entity_poly.type
_entity_poly.pdbx_seq_one_letter_code
_entity_poly.pdbx_strand_id
1 'polypeptide(L)'
;MLWRSILSSKGYLSLSFLFILISFSFSGFSQLEFSGGIELGAATSQVSGDALSGFDKFGLSAGPFIRTTFSEKSSAKLGILYLNKGSKKNADPDNGDLITYAIRLNYVEVPITYSYSINNIRAEGGLAIARLVSSSELGTDGIERDFIFPFEKMDFSVVLGASYYFSENIFVNGRWSQSIIPVRKSPNVVNSASFYEAGMYNTAFQLMFGYEF
;
A
#
# COMPACT_ATOMS: atom_id res chain seq x y z
N MET A 1 -35.17 -7.41 47.12
CA MET A 1 -33.81 -7.88 47.38
C MET A 1 -33.48 -9.13 46.54
N LEU A 2 -33.75 -9.13 45.22
CA LEU A 2 -33.61 -10.30 44.33
C LEU A 2 -33.08 -9.96 42.92
N TRP A 3 -32.40 -8.80 42.74
CA TRP A 3 -31.94 -8.35 41.42
C TRP A 3 -30.42 -8.33 41.25
N ARG A 4 -29.66 -8.92 42.18
CA ARG A 4 -28.17 -8.94 42.14
C ARG A 4 -27.54 -10.25 41.68
N SER A 5 -28.31 -11.30 41.43
CA SER A 5 -27.75 -12.64 41.16
C SER A 5 -27.74 -13.08 39.70
N ILE A 6 -28.34 -12.31 38.76
CA ILE A 6 -28.46 -12.76 37.35
C ILE A 6 -27.35 -12.20 36.43
N LEU A 7 -26.65 -11.14 36.84
CA LEU A 7 -25.59 -10.51 36.06
C LEU A 7 -24.19 -11.14 36.25
N SER A 8 -24.02 -12.06 37.20
CA SER A 8 -22.70 -12.57 37.57
C SER A 8 -22.27 -13.82 36.76
N SER A 9 -23.19 -14.71 36.44
CA SER A 9 -22.79 -15.99 35.80
C SER A 9 -22.49 -15.91 34.30
N LYS A 10 -23.21 -15.08 33.55
CA LYS A 10 -23.00 -14.93 32.11
C LYS A 10 -21.72 -14.15 31.78
N GLY A 11 -21.35 -13.19 32.62
CA GLY A 11 -20.12 -12.42 32.46
C GLY A 11 -18.87 -13.26 32.67
N TYR A 12 -18.86 -14.14 33.66
CA TYR A 12 -17.71 -15.02 33.92
C TYR A 12 -17.55 -16.12 32.86
N LEU A 13 -18.64 -16.63 32.30
CA LEU A 13 -18.59 -17.60 31.17
C LEU A 13 -18.00 -16.94 29.91
N SER A 14 -18.41 -15.72 29.60
CA SER A 14 -17.88 -14.96 28.44
C SER A 14 -16.40 -14.61 28.62
N LEU A 15 -16.00 -14.20 29.81
CA LEU A 15 -14.62 -13.89 30.15
C LEU A 15 -13.72 -15.13 30.14
N SER A 16 -14.22 -16.25 30.65
CA SER A 16 -13.52 -17.55 30.64
C SER A 16 -13.35 -18.08 29.22
N PHE A 17 -14.35 -17.92 28.35
CA PHE A 17 -14.27 -18.31 26.97
C PHE A 17 -13.27 -17.45 26.17
N LEU A 18 -13.23 -16.15 26.45
CA LEU A 18 -12.24 -15.24 25.87
C LEU A 18 -10.82 -15.57 26.34
N PHE A 19 -10.65 -15.93 27.63
CA PHE A 19 -9.35 -16.32 28.19
C PHE A 19 -8.85 -17.66 27.63
N ILE A 20 -9.75 -18.62 27.40
CA ILE A 20 -9.45 -19.91 26.76
C ILE A 20 -9.05 -19.69 25.30
N LEU A 21 -9.75 -18.82 24.54
CA LEU A 21 -9.39 -18.47 23.16
C LEU A 21 -8.01 -17.81 23.06
N ILE A 22 -7.69 -16.91 24.00
CA ILE A 22 -6.36 -16.25 24.06
C ILE A 22 -5.27 -17.26 24.42
N SER A 23 -5.55 -18.19 25.34
CA SER A 23 -4.58 -19.22 25.78
C SER A 23 -4.27 -20.24 24.67
N PHE A 24 -5.21 -20.54 23.80
CA PHE A 24 -5.00 -21.44 22.65
C PHE A 24 -4.13 -20.81 21.55
N SER A 25 -4.08 -19.48 21.49
CA SER A 25 -3.33 -18.76 20.46
C SER A 25 -1.81 -18.76 20.67
N PHE A 26 -1.33 -19.09 21.86
CA PHE A 26 0.10 -19.01 22.20
C PHE A 26 0.89 -20.31 22.02
N SER A 27 0.24 -21.43 21.72
CA SER A 27 0.91 -22.75 21.68
C SER A 27 1.63 -23.09 20.38
N GLY A 28 1.68 -22.19 19.38
CA GLY A 28 2.23 -22.45 18.06
C GLY A 28 3.48 -21.66 17.65
N PHE A 29 3.96 -20.71 18.43
CA PHE A 29 5.10 -19.85 18.05
C PHE A 29 6.44 -20.39 18.56
N SER A 30 6.81 -21.58 18.11
CA SER A 30 8.00 -22.25 18.61
C SER A 30 9.33 -21.69 18.06
N GLN A 31 9.41 -20.81 17.13
CA GLN A 31 10.60 -20.00 16.75
C GLN A 31 10.20 -19.03 15.64
N LEU A 32 9.87 -17.80 16.01
CA LEU A 32 9.76 -16.71 15.05
C LEU A 32 11.17 -16.30 14.64
N GLU A 33 11.50 -16.49 13.39
CA GLU A 33 12.73 -16.00 12.81
C GLU A 33 12.49 -14.61 12.24
N PHE A 34 13.34 -13.64 12.63
CA PHE A 34 13.28 -12.28 12.16
C PHE A 34 14.46 -12.00 11.24
N SER A 35 14.18 -11.40 10.11
CA SER A 35 15.18 -10.84 9.21
C SER A 35 14.87 -9.38 8.94
N GLY A 36 15.87 -8.63 8.52
CA GLY A 36 15.74 -7.26 8.08
C GLY A 36 16.27 -7.11 6.67
N GLY A 37 15.91 -6.01 6.00
CA GLY A 37 16.40 -5.77 4.66
C GLY A 37 16.07 -4.38 4.15
N ILE A 38 16.51 -4.13 2.93
CA ILE A 38 16.24 -2.91 2.18
C ILE A 38 15.73 -3.25 0.79
N GLU A 39 14.81 -2.44 0.29
CA GLU A 39 14.31 -2.51 -1.10
C GLU A 39 14.56 -1.16 -1.78
N LEU A 40 15.00 -1.19 -3.04
CA LEU A 40 15.25 -0.01 -3.86
C LEU A 40 14.85 -0.30 -5.32
N GLY A 41 14.09 0.59 -5.93
CA GLY A 41 13.68 0.41 -7.33
C GLY A 41 12.89 1.57 -7.89
N ALA A 42 12.26 1.30 -9.02
CA ALA A 42 11.40 2.23 -9.71
C ALA A 42 9.92 1.86 -9.53
N ALA A 43 9.09 2.87 -9.60
CA ALA A 43 7.65 2.73 -9.68
C ALA A 43 7.15 3.40 -10.96
N THR A 44 6.08 2.86 -11.54
CA THR A 44 5.26 3.56 -12.51
C THR A 44 3.85 3.67 -11.94
N SER A 45 3.18 4.78 -12.17
CA SER A 45 1.90 5.05 -11.50
C SER A 45 0.95 5.86 -12.38
N GLN A 46 -0.32 5.78 -12.00
CA GLN A 46 -1.43 6.53 -12.55
C GLN A 46 -2.37 6.96 -11.43
N VAL A 47 -2.99 8.10 -11.58
CA VAL A 47 -4.11 8.58 -10.75
C VAL A 47 -5.38 8.43 -11.56
N SER A 48 -6.19 7.43 -11.27
CA SER A 48 -7.47 7.22 -11.96
C SER A 48 -8.46 8.32 -11.58
N GLY A 49 -9.23 8.81 -12.55
CA GLY A 49 -10.21 9.89 -12.34
C GLY A 49 -9.67 11.30 -12.59
N ASP A 50 -8.42 11.45 -13.04
CA ASP A 50 -7.80 12.73 -13.42
C ASP A 50 -7.95 13.08 -14.91
N ALA A 51 -8.72 12.29 -15.67
CA ALA A 51 -8.87 12.37 -17.13
C ALA A 51 -7.56 12.13 -17.93
N LEU A 52 -6.49 11.71 -17.27
CA LEU A 52 -5.25 11.27 -17.90
C LEU A 52 -5.24 9.73 -17.97
N SER A 53 -4.63 9.17 -19.01
CA SER A 53 -4.51 7.72 -19.17
C SER A 53 -3.04 7.33 -19.32
N GLY A 54 -2.68 6.14 -18.78
CA GLY A 54 -1.36 5.58 -18.89
C GLY A 54 -0.53 5.64 -17.61
N PHE A 55 0.46 4.76 -17.52
CA PHE A 55 1.42 4.65 -16.41
C PHE A 55 2.71 5.42 -16.71
N ASP A 56 2.59 6.63 -17.25
CA ASP A 56 3.72 7.43 -17.74
C ASP A 56 4.47 8.17 -16.64
N LYS A 57 3.97 8.12 -15.41
CA LYS A 57 4.63 8.74 -14.26
C LYS A 57 5.60 7.75 -13.63
N PHE A 58 6.89 7.92 -13.93
CA PHE A 58 7.96 7.20 -13.25
C PHE A 58 8.33 7.86 -11.92
N GLY A 59 8.63 7.02 -10.93
CA GLY A 59 9.00 7.43 -9.59
C GLY A 59 10.00 6.47 -8.95
N LEU A 60 10.48 6.85 -7.78
CA LEU A 60 11.35 6.05 -6.92
C LEU A 60 10.51 5.29 -5.89
N SER A 61 10.90 4.04 -5.59
CA SER A 61 10.43 3.27 -4.45
C SER A 61 11.65 2.76 -3.68
N ALA A 62 11.79 3.11 -2.40
CA ALA A 62 12.93 2.72 -1.60
C ALA A 62 12.61 2.72 -0.10
N GLY A 63 13.17 1.76 0.64
CA GLY A 63 13.09 1.76 2.09
C GLY A 63 13.47 0.43 2.74
N PRO A 64 13.58 0.42 4.09
CA PRO A 64 13.81 -0.76 4.88
C PRO A 64 12.54 -1.59 5.08
N PHE A 65 12.73 -2.86 5.41
CA PHE A 65 11.68 -3.75 5.88
C PHE A 65 12.19 -4.69 6.97
N ILE A 66 11.25 -5.22 7.73
CA ILE A 66 11.44 -6.38 8.60
C ILE A 66 10.51 -7.49 8.13
N ARG A 67 10.96 -8.73 8.29
CA ARG A 67 10.21 -9.92 7.97
C ARG A 67 10.21 -10.86 9.17
N THR A 68 9.07 -11.47 9.41
CA THR A 68 8.91 -12.53 10.41
C THR A 68 8.49 -13.79 9.69
N THR A 69 9.30 -14.85 9.83
CA THR A 69 9.01 -16.16 9.25
C THR A 69 8.30 -17.04 10.28
N PHE A 70 7.12 -17.56 9.92
CA PHE A 70 6.30 -18.41 10.79
C PHE A 70 6.51 -19.89 10.50
N SER A 71 6.86 -20.22 9.26
CA SER A 71 7.15 -21.58 8.81
C SER A 71 8.04 -21.51 7.56
N GLU A 72 8.53 -22.64 7.09
CA GLU A 72 9.35 -22.75 5.86
C GLU A 72 8.72 -22.04 4.65
N LYS A 73 7.39 -21.89 4.62
CA LYS A 73 6.67 -21.31 3.48
C LYS A 73 5.96 -19.99 3.78
N SER A 74 5.76 -19.65 5.05
CA SER A 74 4.88 -18.55 5.44
C SER A 74 5.63 -17.47 6.20
N SER A 75 5.49 -16.23 5.79
CA SER A 75 6.09 -15.07 6.45
C SER A 75 5.19 -13.84 6.36
N ALA A 76 5.43 -12.86 7.24
CA ALA A 76 4.86 -11.53 7.13
C ALA A 76 6.00 -10.50 6.98
N LYS A 77 5.76 -9.46 6.21
CA LYS A 77 6.69 -8.36 5.99
C LYS A 77 6.03 -7.02 6.34
N LEU A 78 6.75 -6.20 7.08
CA LEU A 78 6.42 -4.81 7.37
C LEU A 78 7.53 -3.93 6.79
N GLY A 79 7.18 -3.02 5.90
CA GLY A 79 8.11 -2.07 5.30
C GLY A 79 7.84 -0.64 5.74
N ILE A 80 8.82 0.24 5.49
CA ILE A 80 8.64 1.70 5.47
C ILE A 80 9.29 2.18 4.19
N LEU A 81 8.47 2.57 3.21
CA LEU A 81 8.93 2.91 1.86
C LEU A 81 8.68 4.39 1.56
N TYR A 82 9.67 5.07 1.03
CA TYR A 82 9.43 6.28 0.27
C TYR A 82 8.94 5.87 -1.11
N LEU A 83 7.81 6.41 -1.55
CA LEU A 83 7.19 6.07 -2.82
C LEU A 83 6.70 7.33 -3.53
N ASN A 84 7.23 7.57 -4.73
CA ASN A 84 6.81 8.65 -5.59
C ASN A 84 5.77 8.13 -6.59
N LYS A 85 4.51 8.57 -6.39
CA LYS A 85 3.34 8.27 -7.24
C LYS A 85 2.90 9.52 -8.02
N GLY A 86 1.89 9.37 -8.85
CA GLY A 86 1.22 10.46 -9.54
C GLY A 86 0.71 10.06 -10.90
N SER A 87 0.50 11.05 -11.74
CA SER A 87 0.07 10.89 -13.14
C SER A 87 0.86 11.83 -14.03
N LYS A 88 1.06 11.46 -15.29
CA LYS A 88 1.73 12.31 -16.28
C LYS A 88 1.09 12.13 -17.64
N LYS A 89 0.83 13.26 -18.30
CA LYS A 89 0.53 13.32 -19.73
C LYS A 89 1.73 13.91 -20.43
N ASN A 90 2.26 13.20 -21.41
CA ASN A 90 3.27 13.72 -22.31
C ASN A 90 2.60 14.46 -23.48
N ALA A 91 3.23 15.51 -23.99
CA ALA A 91 2.82 16.12 -25.25
C ALA A 91 2.94 15.10 -26.39
N ASP A 92 2.00 15.16 -27.33
CA ASP A 92 1.99 14.41 -28.58
C ASP A 92 1.90 15.38 -29.78
N PRO A 93 3.04 16.00 -30.18
CA PRO A 93 3.06 16.99 -31.24
C PRO A 93 2.60 16.46 -32.59
N ASP A 94 2.77 15.16 -32.85
CA ASP A 94 2.37 14.52 -34.09
C ASP A 94 0.85 14.49 -34.27
N ASN A 95 0.10 14.47 -33.15
CA ASN A 95 -1.35 14.58 -33.12
C ASN A 95 -1.84 16.00 -32.74
N GLY A 96 -0.97 17.00 -32.72
CA GLY A 96 -1.31 18.40 -32.41
C GLY A 96 -1.54 18.69 -30.94
N ASP A 97 -1.20 17.77 -30.03
CA ASP A 97 -1.29 17.94 -28.58
C ASP A 97 0.05 18.39 -28.03
N LEU A 98 0.15 19.67 -27.70
CA LEU A 98 1.35 20.29 -27.14
C LEU A 98 1.34 20.36 -25.62
N ILE A 99 0.33 19.73 -24.97
CA ILE A 99 0.07 19.87 -23.54
C ILE A 99 0.86 18.82 -22.75
N THR A 100 1.78 19.26 -21.91
CA THR A 100 2.38 18.42 -20.87
C THR A 100 1.75 18.75 -19.53
N TYR A 101 1.34 17.75 -18.77
CA TYR A 101 0.76 17.90 -17.45
C TYR A 101 1.28 16.79 -16.54
N ALA A 102 1.60 17.11 -15.29
CA ALA A 102 2.04 16.10 -14.34
C ALA A 102 1.56 16.37 -12.93
N ILE A 103 1.05 15.36 -12.29
CA ILE A 103 0.76 15.28 -10.86
C ILE A 103 1.92 14.51 -10.20
N ARG A 104 2.51 15.08 -9.16
CA ARG A 104 3.55 14.44 -8.35
C ARG A 104 3.09 14.32 -6.92
N LEU A 105 3.10 13.09 -6.41
CA LEU A 105 2.66 12.76 -5.06
C LEU A 105 3.76 11.92 -4.40
N ASN A 106 4.36 12.47 -3.35
CA ASN A 106 5.41 11.79 -2.59
C ASN A 106 4.83 11.25 -1.29
N TYR A 107 4.93 9.94 -1.08
CA TYR A 107 4.41 9.24 0.07
C TYR A 107 5.51 8.59 0.91
N VAL A 108 5.27 8.50 2.20
CA VAL A 108 5.86 7.47 3.06
C VAL A 108 4.77 6.41 3.25
N GLU A 109 5.03 5.21 2.74
CA GLU A 109 4.11 4.07 2.73
C GLU A 109 4.58 2.98 3.68
N VAL A 110 3.66 2.42 4.45
CA VAL A 110 3.89 1.30 5.36
C VAL A 110 3.07 0.10 4.87
N PRO A 111 3.63 -0.76 4.01
CA PRO A 111 3.00 -2.01 3.61
C PRO A 111 3.12 -3.06 4.70
N ILE A 112 2.03 -3.78 4.95
CA ILE A 112 1.95 -4.98 5.78
C ILE A 112 1.47 -6.10 4.87
N THR A 113 2.34 -7.05 4.58
CA THR A 113 2.04 -8.15 3.65
C THR A 113 2.27 -9.50 4.29
N TYR A 114 1.40 -10.44 3.98
CA TYR A 114 1.63 -11.86 4.19
C TYR A 114 2.22 -12.46 2.92
N SER A 115 3.15 -13.37 3.06
CA SER A 115 3.85 -13.99 1.93
C SER A 115 3.85 -15.51 2.04
N TYR A 116 3.74 -16.17 0.88
CA TYR A 116 3.86 -17.60 0.74
C TYR A 116 4.96 -17.96 -0.26
N SER A 117 5.89 -18.82 0.16
CA SER A 117 7.08 -19.19 -0.62
C SER A 117 6.86 -20.52 -1.33
N ILE A 118 7.18 -20.56 -2.62
CA ILE A 118 7.21 -21.75 -3.47
C ILE A 118 8.55 -21.73 -4.21
N ASN A 119 9.47 -22.59 -3.81
CA ASN A 119 10.85 -22.57 -4.29
C ASN A 119 11.47 -21.16 -4.12
N ASN A 120 12.01 -20.60 -5.20
CA ASN A 120 12.62 -19.27 -5.21
C ASN A 120 11.62 -18.12 -5.38
N ILE A 121 10.33 -18.41 -5.50
CA ILE A 121 9.29 -17.38 -5.66
C ILE A 121 8.55 -17.22 -4.32
N ARG A 122 8.38 -15.97 -3.92
CA ARG A 122 7.59 -15.58 -2.76
C ARG A 122 6.47 -14.66 -3.19
N ALA A 123 5.23 -15.17 -3.25
CA ALA A 123 4.04 -14.38 -3.50
C ALA A 123 3.65 -13.60 -2.25
N GLU A 124 3.25 -12.36 -2.39
CA GLU A 124 2.84 -11.51 -1.26
C GLU A 124 1.50 -10.81 -1.53
N GLY A 125 0.72 -10.63 -0.47
CA GLY A 125 -0.52 -9.86 -0.50
C GLY A 125 -0.80 -9.23 0.84
N GLY A 126 -1.41 -8.04 0.83
CA GLY A 126 -1.67 -7.31 2.05
C GLY A 126 -2.28 -5.94 1.83
N LEU A 127 -2.05 -5.08 2.81
CA LEU A 127 -2.54 -3.71 2.85
C LEU A 127 -1.37 -2.75 3.06
N ALA A 128 -1.53 -1.52 2.60
CA ALA A 128 -0.60 -0.45 2.88
C ALA A 128 -1.34 0.81 3.35
N ILE A 129 -0.70 1.52 4.26
CA ILE A 129 -1.11 2.84 4.70
C ILE A 129 0.00 3.80 4.28
N ALA A 130 -0.35 4.85 3.55
CA ALA A 130 0.62 5.84 3.11
C ALA A 130 0.25 7.25 3.57
N ARG A 131 1.26 8.02 3.95
CA ARG A 131 1.10 9.44 4.28
C ARG A 131 1.73 10.30 3.19
N LEU A 132 0.94 11.21 2.65
CA LEU A 132 1.40 12.22 1.69
C LEU A 132 2.35 13.20 2.39
N VAL A 133 3.57 13.30 1.88
CA VAL A 133 4.63 14.19 2.39
C VAL A 133 4.65 15.49 1.59
N SER A 134 4.55 15.38 0.26
CA SER A 134 4.47 16.53 -0.63
C SER A 134 3.69 16.19 -1.89
N SER A 135 3.06 17.22 -2.44
CA SER A 135 2.33 17.13 -3.71
C SER A 135 2.58 18.38 -4.53
N SER A 136 2.69 18.24 -5.84
CA SER A 136 2.77 19.37 -6.76
C SER A 136 2.13 19.01 -8.09
N GLU A 137 1.70 20.07 -8.81
CA GLU A 137 1.10 20.00 -10.12
C GLU A 137 1.95 20.82 -11.09
N LEU A 138 2.40 20.22 -12.17
CA LEU A 138 3.04 20.89 -13.27
C LEU A 138 1.98 21.20 -14.32
N GLY A 139 1.65 22.48 -14.47
CA GLY A 139 0.69 22.95 -15.46
C GLY A 139 1.25 22.95 -16.88
N THR A 140 0.36 23.20 -17.84
CA THR A 140 0.67 23.26 -19.28
C THR A 140 1.66 24.36 -19.64
N ASP A 141 1.82 25.37 -18.80
CA ASP A 141 2.76 26.48 -18.91
C ASP A 141 4.15 26.16 -18.32
N GLY A 142 4.37 24.93 -17.84
CA GLY A 142 5.62 24.50 -17.22
C GLY A 142 5.84 25.04 -15.80
N ILE A 143 4.84 25.71 -15.22
CA ILE A 143 4.92 26.27 -13.87
C ILE A 143 4.36 25.24 -12.87
N GLU A 144 5.16 24.97 -11.83
CA GLU A 144 4.75 24.12 -10.72
C GLU A 144 3.88 24.94 -9.75
N ARG A 145 2.73 24.39 -9.39
CA ARG A 145 1.73 25.02 -8.52
C ARG A 145 1.26 24.08 -7.45
N ASP A 146 0.78 24.63 -6.35
CA ASP A 146 0.00 23.90 -5.39
C ASP A 146 -1.43 23.66 -5.93
N PHE A 147 -2.02 22.55 -5.52
CA PHE A 147 -3.37 22.19 -5.97
C PHE A 147 -4.43 23.14 -5.42
N ILE A 148 -5.35 23.56 -6.28
CA ILE A 148 -6.57 24.30 -5.86
C ILE A 148 -7.41 23.40 -4.91
N PHE A 149 -7.49 22.09 -5.20
CA PHE A 149 -8.12 21.10 -4.35
C PHE A 149 -7.06 20.10 -3.89
N PRO A 150 -6.63 20.15 -2.62
CA PRO A 150 -5.53 19.34 -2.13
C PRO A 150 -5.90 17.84 -2.12
N PHE A 151 -4.87 17.00 -2.26
CA PHE A 151 -4.98 15.56 -2.04
C PHE A 151 -5.13 15.25 -0.56
N GLU A 152 -5.83 14.16 -0.26
CA GLU A 152 -5.95 13.63 1.10
C GLU A 152 -4.56 13.25 1.63
N LYS A 153 -4.35 13.48 2.93
CA LYS A 153 -3.05 13.20 3.55
C LYS A 153 -2.76 11.71 3.73
N MET A 154 -3.79 10.89 3.71
CA MET A 154 -3.70 9.45 3.90
C MET A 154 -4.21 8.72 2.67
N ASP A 155 -3.47 7.66 2.29
CA ASP A 155 -3.84 6.71 1.23
C ASP A 155 -3.85 5.30 1.82
N PHE A 156 -4.91 4.55 1.60
CA PHE A 156 -5.07 3.17 2.02
C PHE A 156 -5.16 2.31 0.77
N SER A 157 -4.29 1.32 0.66
CA SER A 157 -4.15 0.52 -0.56
C SER A 157 -4.17 -0.98 -0.28
N VAL A 158 -4.67 -1.74 -1.24
CA VAL A 158 -4.38 -3.17 -1.36
C VAL A 158 -3.05 -3.32 -2.08
N VAL A 159 -2.27 -4.31 -1.66
CA VAL A 159 -0.94 -4.63 -2.22
C VAL A 159 -0.92 -6.10 -2.62
N LEU A 160 -0.47 -6.36 -3.85
CA LEU A 160 -0.18 -7.71 -4.36
C LEU A 160 1.20 -7.70 -5.01
N GLY A 161 1.96 -8.76 -4.84
CA GLY A 161 3.30 -8.82 -5.42
C GLY A 161 3.90 -10.22 -5.42
N ALA A 162 5.07 -10.30 -6.01
CA ALA A 162 5.90 -11.49 -5.96
C ALA A 162 7.37 -11.12 -5.98
N SER A 163 8.17 -11.85 -5.20
CA SER A 163 9.62 -11.74 -5.18
C SER A 163 10.23 -12.99 -5.78
N TYR A 164 11.29 -12.83 -6.55
CA TYR A 164 12.16 -13.92 -7.00
C TYR A 164 13.52 -13.79 -6.33
N TYR A 165 13.93 -14.83 -5.61
CA TYR A 165 15.20 -14.90 -4.90
C TYR A 165 16.27 -15.53 -5.78
N PHE A 166 17.32 -14.77 -6.11
CA PHE A 166 18.52 -15.25 -6.81
C PHE A 166 19.47 -15.99 -5.88
N SER A 167 19.47 -15.58 -4.60
CA SER A 167 20.20 -16.20 -3.51
C SER A 167 19.39 -16.03 -2.23
N GLU A 168 19.90 -16.51 -1.09
CA GLU A 168 19.24 -16.36 0.21
C GLU A 168 18.99 -14.89 0.59
N ASN A 169 19.85 -13.98 0.12
CA ASN A 169 19.85 -12.57 0.51
C ASN A 169 19.36 -11.62 -0.58
N ILE A 170 19.47 -11.99 -1.88
CA ILE A 170 19.24 -11.07 -3.00
C ILE A 170 17.97 -11.48 -3.76
N PHE A 171 17.07 -10.53 -3.94
CA PHE A 171 15.83 -10.76 -4.66
C PHE A 171 15.42 -9.56 -5.51
N VAL A 172 14.55 -9.81 -6.47
CA VAL A 172 13.76 -8.79 -7.17
C VAL A 172 12.30 -8.94 -6.76
N ASN A 173 11.61 -7.83 -6.50
CA ASN A 173 10.20 -7.79 -6.14
C ASN A 173 9.42 -6.97 -7.17
N GLY A 174 8.39 -7.57 -7.74
CA GLY A 174 7.37 -6.89 -8.51
C GLY A 174 6.12 -6.71 -7.63
N ARG A 175 5.62 -5.48 -7.50
CA ARG A 175 4.49 -5.14 -6.64
C ARG A 175 3.49 -4.25 -7.36
N TRP A 176 2.22 -4.56 -7.22
CA TRP A 176 1.10 -3.72 -7.59
C TRP A 176 0.40 -3.21 -6.33
N SER A 177 0.00 -1.94 -6.34
CA SER A 177 -0.80 -1.35 -5.28
C SER A 177 -1.94 -0.51 -5.87
N GLN A 178 -3.11 -0.56 -5.20
CA GLN A 178 -4.31 0.16 -5.59
C GLN A 178 -4.97 0.80 -4.38
N SER A 179 -5.22 2.11 -4.42
CA SER A 179 -6.00 2.80 -3.40
C SER A 179 -7.42 2.23 -3.32
N ILE A 180 -7.91 1.99 -2.11
CA ILE A 180 -9.27 1.50 -1.83
C ILE A 180 -10.22 2.62 -1.42
N ILE A 181 -9.69 3.76 -1.03
CA ILE A 181 -10.43 5.00 -0.79
C ILE A 181 -9.89 6.10 -1.70
N PRO A 182 -10.71 7.09 -2.09
CA PRO A 182 -10.24 8.16 -2.96
C PRO A 182 -9.18 9.01 -2.25
N VAL A 183 -8.06 9.24 -2.93
CA VAL A 183 -6.98 10.15 -2.49
C VAL A 183 -7.30 11.62 -2.77
N ARG A 184 -8.35 11.89 -3.54
CA ARG A 184 -8.95 13.20 -3.77
C ARG A 184 -10.42 13.02 -4.10
N LYS A 185 -11.30 13.68 -3.33
CA LYS A 185 -12.75 13.63 -3.53
C LYS A 185 -13.15 14.54 -4.68
N SER A 186 -14.13 14.11 -5.47
CA SER A 186 -14.72 14.97 -6.50
C SER A 186 -15.71 15.95 -5.85
N PRO A 187 -15.56 17.27 -6.04
CA PRO A 187 -16.46 18.25 -5.41
C PRO A 187 -17.89 18.21 -5.94
N ASN A 188 -18.14 17.55 -7.07
CA ASN A 188 -19.43 17.61 -7.80
C ASN A 188 -20.31 16.36 -7.67
N VAL A 189 -19.94 15.37 -6.84
CA VAL A 189 -20.74 14.15 -6.70
C VAL A 189 -21.37 14.07 -5.32
N VAL A 190 -22.61 14.51 -5.24
CA VAL A 190 -23.50 14.28 -4.12
C VAL A 190 -24.22 12.95 -4.39
N ASN A 191 -23.94 11.94 -3.54
CA ASN A 191 -24.67 10.66 -3.49
C ASN A 191 -24.61 9.76 -4.74
N SER A 192 -23.48 9.13 -5.01
CA SER A 192 -23.50 7.89 -5.78
C SER A 192 -23.60 6.69 -4.83
N ALA A 193 -24.64 5.87 -4.98
CA ALA A 193 -24.82 4.59 -4.29
C ALA A 193 -23.85 3.50 -4.82
N SER A 194 -22.67 3.89 -5.27
CA SER A 194 -21.64 3.01 -5.78
C SER A 194 -20.64 2.69 -4.67
N PHE A 195 -20.13 1.47 -4.63
CA PHE A 195 -19.03 1.04 -3.74
C PHE A 195 -17.74 1.87 -3.93
N TYR A 196 -17.60 2.56 -5.05
CA TYR A 196 -16.55 3.53 -5.31
C TYR A 196 -17.13 4.94 -5.17
N GLU A 197 -16.68 5.67 -4.16
CA GLU A 197 -16.94 7.11 -4.09
C GLU A 197 -16.36 7.77 -5.33
N ALA A 198 -17.06 8.75 -5.90
CA ALA A 198 -16.51 9.51 -7.02
C ALA A 198 -15.29 10.30 -6.55
N GLY A 199 -14.13 10.00 -7.12
CA GLY A 199 -12.87 10.57 -6.71
C GLY A 199 -11.71 10.03 -7.53
N MET A 200 -10.51 10.41 -7.11
CA MET A 200 -9.26 9.97 -7.71
C MET A 200 -8.63 8.86 -6.86
N TYR A 201 -8.04 7.86 -7.53
CA TYR A 201 -7.42 6.71 -6.90
C TYR A 201 -6.00 6.50 -7.45
N ASN A 202 -5.04 6.22 -6.58
CA ASN A 202 -3.70 5.86 -7.02
C ASN A 202 -3.64 4.38 -7.41
N THR A 203 -3.02 4.10 -8.56
CA THR A 203 -2.55 2.76 -8.94
C THR A 203 -1.05 2.85 -9.20
N ALA A 204 -0.27 1.93 -8.68
CA ALA A 204 1.16 1.89 -8.92
C ALA A 204 1.66 0.45 -9.15
N PHE A 205 2.63 0.32 -10.07
CA PHE A 205 3.47 -0.85 -10.23
C PHE A 205 4.89 -0.49 -9.80
N GLN A 206 5.52 -1.36 -9.01
CA GLN A 206 6.86 -1.17 -8.49
C GLN A 206 7.72 -2.36 -8.91
N LEU A 207 8.95 -2.09 -9.32
CA LEU A 207 9.99 -3.10 -9.55
C LEU A 207 11.20 -2.73 -8.70
N MET A 208 11.52 -3.56 -7.72
CA MET A 208 12.50 -3.26 -6.69
C MET A 208 13.51 -4.38 -6.57
N PHE A 209 14.78 -4.03 -6.40
CA PHE A 209 15.82 -4.94 -5.94
C PHE A 209 15.87 -4.90 -4.41
N GLY A 210 16.00 -6.05 -3.79
CA GLY A 210 16.05 -6.18 -2.34
C GLY A 210 17.27 -6.97 -1.88
N TYR A 211 17.76 -6.58 -0.70
CA TYR A 211 18.75 -7.30 0.06
C TYR A 211 18.22 -7.57 1.46
N GLU A 212 18.21 -8.85 1.85
CA GLU A 212 17.72 -9.35 3.15
C GLU A 212 18.92 -9.91 3.94
N PHE A 213 19.07 -9.53 5.21
CA PHE A 213 20.20 -9.90 6.12
C PHE A 213 19.70 -10.46 7.44
#